data_10092a43c7bf029d078c02bc731fd539
#
_entry.id   10092a43c7bf029d078c02bc731fd539
#
_cell.length_a   1.000
_cell.length_b   1.000
_cell.length_c   1.000
_cell.angle_alpha   90.00
_cell.angle_beta   90.00
_cell.angle_gamma   90.00
#
_symmetry.space_group_name_H-M   'P 1'
#
loop_
_entity.id
_entity.type
_entity.pdbx_description
1 polymer ?
#
loop_
_entity_poly.entity_id
_entity_poly.type
_entity_poly.pdbx_seq_one_letter_code
_entity_poly.pdbx_strand_id
1 'polypeptide(L)'
;MKYFGIVAIAMMLAPAASRAQQSLVVDTPFVHDPVIAYENGKYYLYCTGHGSTQMTSTDRKHWTIAPQGVLKNSEIPVWTHDSVPGFTTHIWSPDVIRFKNKWYLAYSCSTFGKNTSAIGLL
;
A
#
# COMPACT_ATOMS: atom_id res chain seq x y z
N MET A 1 -23.34 -51.55 38.27
CA MET A 1 -22.31 -50.54 38.03
C MET A 1 -22.21 -50.32 36.53
N LYS A 2 -22.65 -49.15 36.03
CA LYS A 2 -22.60 -48.78 34.60
C LYS A 2 -21.41 -47.82 34.41
N TYR A 3 -20.41 -48.22 33.61
CA TYR A 3 -19.28 -47.39 33.26
C TYR A 3 -19.66 -46.49 32.07
N PHE A 4 -19.72 -45.18 32.26
CA PHE A 4 -19.81 -44.20 31.19
C PHE A 4 -18.37 -43.88 30.70
N GLY A 5 -18.06 -44.32 29.49
CA GLY A 5 -16.80 -43.95 28.81
C GLY A 5 -16.92 -42.53 28.25
N ILE A 6 -16.05 -41.65 28.69
CA ILE A 6 -15.89 -40.29 28.12
C ILE A 6 -14.99 -40.41 26.86
N VAL A 7 -15.56 -40.17 25.68
CA VAL A 7 -14.81 -40.05 24.45
C VAL A 7 -14.33 -38.62 24.33
N ALA A 8 -13.04 -38.37 24.52
CA ALA A 8 -12.42 -37.09 24.29
C ALA A 8 -12.16 -36.92 22.79
N ILE A 9 -12.89 -36.02 22.13
CA ILE A 9 -12.65 -35.63 20.75
C ILE A 9 -11.52 -34.59 20.77
N ALA A 10 -10.31 -34.97 20.36
CA ALA A 10 -9.19 -34.05 20.13
C ALA A 10 -9.45 -33.27 18.83
N MET A 11 -9.83 -32.01 18.95
CA MET A 11 -9.98 -31.09 17.83
C MET A 11 -8.60 -30.65 17.36
N MET A 12 -8.06 -31.22 16.28
CA MET A 12 -6.81 -30.77 15.67
C MET A 12 -7.05 -29.42 14.99
N LEU A 13 -6.58 -28.34 15.60
CA LEU A 13 -6.45 -27.04 14.96
C LEU A 13 -5.32 -27.10 13.92
N ALA A 14 -5.68 -27.21 12.65
CA ALA A 14 -4.72 -27.04 11.56
C ALA A 14 -4.23 -25.59 11.55
N PRO A 15 -2.90 -25.34 11.47
CA PRO A 15 -2.40 -23.97 11.36
C PRO A 15 -2.93 -23.35 10.06
N ALA A 16 -3.60 -22.20 10.16
CA ALA A 16 -3.98 -21.41 9.01
C ALA A 16 -2.70 -20.91 8.33
N ALA A 17 -2.36 -21.50 7.19
CA ALA A 17 -1.25 -21.02 6.36
C ALA A 17 -1.59 -19.61 5.89
N SER A 18 -0.92 -18.61 6.44
CA SER A 18 -0.95 -17.24 5.95
C SER A 18 -0.43 -17.25 4.51
N ARG A 19 -1.30 -17.08 3.50
CA ARG A 19 -0.89 -16.84 2.13
C ARG A 19 -0.20 -15.49 2.09
N ALA A 20 1.12 -15.48 2.00
CA ALA A 20 1.86 -14.28 1.65
C ALA A 20 1.33 -13.77 0.30
N GLN A 21 0.87 -12.53 0.27
CA GLN A 21 0.38 -11.89 -0.96
C GLN A 21 1.56 -11.75 -1.92
N GLN A 22 1.49 -12.43 -3.06
CA GLN A 22 2.58 -12.54 -4.02
C GLN A 22 2.76 -11.19 -4.73
N SER A 23 3.99 -10.65 -4.74
CA SER A 23 4.32 -9.46 -5.51
C SER A 23 4.34 -9.77 -6.99
N LEU A 24 3.78 -8.86 -7.81
CA LEU A 24 3.76 -8.99 -9.26
C LEU A 24 5.00 -8.31 -9.85
N VAL A 25 5.71 -9.01 -10.74
CA VAL A 25 6.83 -8.45 -11.51
C VAL A 25 6.35 -8.10 -12.92
N VAL A 26 6.67 -6.88 -13.38
CA VAL A 26 6.31 -6.36 -14.70
C VAL A 26 7.50 -5.66 -15.35
N ASP A 27 7.61 -5.73 -16.67
CA ASP A 27 8.69 -5.10 -17.44
C ASP A 27 8.32 -3.67 -17.87
N THR A 28 7.03 -3.42 -18.09
CA THR A 28 6.51 -2.12 -18.52
C THR A 28 5.29 -1.76 -17.67
N PRO A 29 5.51 -1.19 -16.46
CA PRO A 29 4.39 -0.81 -15.61
C PRO A 29 3.60 0.35 -16.23
N PHE A 30 2.28 0.23 -16.24
CA PHE A 30 1.41 1.37 -16.53
C PHE A 30 1.32 2.24 -15.27
N VAL A 31 1.71 3.51 -15.39
CA VAL A 31 1.76 4.45 -14.27
C VAL A 31 1.15 5.79 -14.64
N HIS A 32 0.57 6.46 -13.66
CA HIS A 32 0.04 7.82 -13.78
C HIS A 32 0.67 8.69 -12.69
N ASP A 33 1.18 9.88 -13.04
CA ASP A 33 1.90 10.80 -12.15
C ASP A 33 3.05 10.12 -11.38
N PRO A 34 4.02 9.47 -12.05
CA PRO A 34 5.07 8.76 -11.36
C PRO A 34 6.14 9.69 -10.80
N VAL A 35 6.65 9.35 -9.61
CA VAL A 35 7.88 9.90 -9.04
C VAL A 35 8.82 8.77 -8.67
N ILE A 36 10.13 8.99 -8.80
CA ILE A 36 11.15 7.98 -8.51
C ILE A 36 12.14 8.50 -7.47
N ALA A 37 12.41 7.68 -6.45
CA ALA A 37 13.52 7.83 -5.52
C ALA A 37 14.56 6.73 -5.78
N TYR A 38 15.82 7.02 -5.46
CA TYR A 38 16.91 6.04 -5.51
C TYR A 38 17.66 6.01 -4.19
N GLU A 39 17.81 4.83 -3.63
CA GLU A 39 18.55 4.61 -2.39
C GLU A 39 19.15 3.21 -2.36
N ASN A 40 20.41 3.11 -1.95
CA ASN A 40 21.11 1.82 -1.73
C ASN A 40 21.01 0.82 -2.91
N GLY A 41 21.18 1.32 -4.15
CA GLY A 41 21.16 0.46 -5.34
C GLY A 41 19.75 0.08 -5.83
N LYS A 42 18.71 0.62 -5.23
CA LYS A 42 17.32 0.32 -5.57
C LYS A 42 16.54 1.58 -5.94
N TYR A 43 15.75 1.48 -7.00
CA TYR A 43 14.77 2.47 -7.40
C TYR A 43 13.43 2.17 -6.74
N TYR A 44 12.78 3.21 -6.26
CA TYR A 44 11.44 3.20 -5.70
C TYR A 44 10.59 4.11 -6.55
N LEU A 45 9.55 3.58 -7.15
CA LEU A 45 8.58 4.33 -7.93
C LEU A 45 7.27 4.39 -7.17
N TYR A 46 6.74 5.59 -7.04
CA TYR A 46 5.43 5.86 -6.48
C TYR A 46 4.56 6.50 -7.55
N CYS A 47 3.28 6.16 -7.59
CA CYS A 47 2.37 6.74 -8.56
C CYS A 47 0.94 6.79 -8.02
N THR A 48 0.09 7.50 -8.72
CA THR A 48 -1.35 7.54 -8.46
C THR A 48 -1.92 6.11 -8.35
N GLY A 49 -2.72 5.87 -7.31
CA GLY A 49 -3.34 4.58 -7.05
C GLY A 49 -3.86 4.43 -5.63
N HIS A 50 -4.41 3.27 -5.31
CA HIS A 50 -4.88 2.97 -3.95
C HIS A 50 -3.74 3.02 -2.94
N GLY A 51 -3.82 3.94 -1.99
CA GLY A 51 -2.77 4.19 -0.99
C GLY A 51 -1.44 4.67 -1.57
N SER A 52 -1.39 5.20 -2.80
CA SER A 52 -0.20 5.41 -3.64
C SER A 52 0.50 4.10 -3.99
N THR A 53 0.35 3.67 -5.23
CA THR A 53 1.01 2.45 -5.71
C THR A 53 2.53 2.57 -5.61
N GLN A 54 3.18 1.54 -5.07
CA GLN A 54 4.63 1.47 -4.94
C GLN A 54 5.19 0.33 -5.77
N MET A 55 6.29 0.60 -6.46
CA MET A 55 7.07 -0.41 -7.19
C MET A 55 8.55 -0.25 -6.87
N THR A 56 9.31 -1.33 -7.00
CA THR A 56 10.76 -1.30 -6.83
C THR A 56 11.48 -1.98 -7.99
N SER A 57 12.68 -1.49 -8.32
CA SER A 57 13.53 -2.06 -9.35
C SER A 57 15.00 -1.86 -9.01
N THR A 58 15.88 -2.73 -9.48
CA THR A 58 17.33 -2.58 -9.42
C THR A 58 17.94 -2.19 -10.77
N ASP A 59 17.18 -2.34 -11.85
CA ASP A 59 17.66 -2.15 -13.22
C ASP A 59 16.81 -1.16 -14.05
N ARG A 60 15.69 -0.68 -13.51
CA ARG A 60 14.69 0.20 -14.16
C ARG A 60 13.96 -0.46 -15.34
N LYS A 61 14.10 -1.75 -15.51
CA LYS A 61 13.43 -2.54 -16.55
C LYS A 61 12.39 -3.46 -15.93
N HIS A 62 12.81 -4.23 -14.93
CA HIS A 62 11.94 -5.15 -14.22
C HIS A 62 11.46 -4.52 -12.91
N TRP A 63 10.16 -4.35 -12.76
CA TRP A 63 9.54 -3.70 -11.61
C TRP A 63 8.72 -4.69 -10.79
N THR A 64 8.97 -4.70 -9.50
CA THR A 64 8.17 -5.47 -8.55
C THR A 64 7.12 -4.56 -7.94
N ILE A 65 5.86 -4.84 -8.21
CA ILE A 65 4.73 -4.10 -7.64
C ILE A 65 4.49 -4.57 -6.22
N ALA A 66 4.44 -3.65 -5.27
CA ALA A 66 4.05 -3.96 -3.91
C ALA A 66 2.57 -4.40 -3.87
N PRO A 67 2.22 -5.41 -3.05
CA PRO A 67 0.85 -5.92 -2.97
C PRO A 67 -0.14 -4.90 -2.39
N GLN A 68 0.38 -3.87 -1.73
CA GLN A 68 -0.39 -2.75 -1.18
C GLN A 68 0.33 -1.44 -1.50
N GLY A 69 -0.41 -0.33 -1.53
CA GLY A 69 0.18 1.01 -1.62
C GLY A 69 1.00 1.35 -0.38
N VAL A 70 1.67 2.50 -0.43
CA VAL A 70 2.48 3.04 0.70
C VAL A 70 1.62 3.17 1.95
N LEU A 71 0.39 3.70 1.81
CA LEU A 71 -0.63 3.73 2.85
C LEU A 71 -1.60 2.57 2.66
N LYS A 72 -1.69 1.68 3.62
CA LYS A 72 -2.80 0.72 3.66
C LYS A 72 -4.12 1.45 3.95
N ASN A 73 -5.25 0.87 3.57
CA ASN A 73 -6.55 1.49 3.80
C ASN A 73 -6.79 1.88 5.27
N SER A 74 -6.31 1.05 6.22
CA SER A 74 -6.41 1.30 7.66
C SER A 74 -5.46 2.39 8.18
N GLU A 75 -4.49 2.81 7.36
CA GLU A 75 -3.47 3.82 7.71
C GLU A 75 -3.79 5.18 7.08
N ILE A 76 -4.82 5.27 6.23
CA ILE A 76 -5.28 6.55 5.67
C ILE A 76 -5.86 7.40 6.81
N PRO A 77 -5.30 8.61 7.03
CA PRO A 77 -5.74 9.44 8.15
C PRO A 77 -7.20 9.86 8.05
N VAL A 78 -7.92 9.83 9.14
CA VAL A 78 -9.36 10.17 9.20
C VAL A 78 -9.64 11.58 8.65
N TRP A 79 -8.75 12.54 8.90
CA TRP A 79 -8.90 13.92 8.41
C TRP A 79 -9.07 14.01 6.88
N THR A 80 -8.58 13.04 6.12
CA THR A 80 -8.72 13.05 4.65
C THR A 80 -10.17 12.96 4.23
N HIS A 81 -10.98 12.17 4.92
CA HIS A 81 -12.42 12.03 4.65
C HIS A 81 -13.21 13.27 5.07
N ASP A 82 -12.78 13.92 6.16
CA ASP A 82 -13.42 15.15 6.66
C ASP A 82 -13.11 16.34 5.74
N SER A 83 -11.85 16.42 5.25
CA SER A 83 -11.39 17.53 4.41
C SER A 83 -11.77 17.39 2.95
N VAL A 84 -11.95 16.16 2.46
CA VAL A 84 -12.24 15.84 1.05
C VAL A 84 -13.47 14.93 0.99
N PRO A 85 -14.68 15.48 1.05
CA PRO A 85 -15.90 14.68 0.93
C PRO A 85 -15.93 13.83 -0.34
N GLY A 86 -16.17 12.52 -0.16
CA GLY A 86 -16.16 11.54 -1.25
C GLY A 86 -14.79 10.95 -1.59
N PHE A 87 -13.72 11.38 -0.90
CA PHE A 87 -12.44 10.69 -0.96
C PHE A 87 -12.57 9.27 -0.39
N THR A 88 -11.91 8.32 -1.06
CA THR A 88 -11.85 6.92 -0.60
C THR A 88 -10.42 6.54 -0.19
N THR A 89 -9.68 5.89 -1.07
CA THR A 89 -8.31 5.44 -0.82
C THR A 89 -7.36 5.75 -1.96
N HIS A 90 -7.88 6.40 -3.01
CA HIS A 90 -7.14 6.65 -4.25
C HIS A 90 -6.29 7.92 -4.10
N ILE A 91 -5.03 7.75 -3.79
CA ILE A 91 -4.03 8.81 -3.63
C ILE A 91 -3.55 9.25 -5.00
N TRP A 92 -3.40 10.56 -5.21
CA TRP A 92 -3.02 11.14 -6.48
C TRP A 92 -1.69 11.86 -6.41
N SER A 93 -0.96 11.82 -7.52
CA SER A 93 0.24 12.64 -7.78
C SER A 93 1.20 12.68 -6.57
N PRO A 94 1.72 11.54 -6.11
CA PRO A 94 2.70 11.55 -5.04
C PRO A 94 3.99 12.23 -5.49
N ASP A 95 4.68 12.86 -4.54
CA ASP A 95 6.03 13.37 -4.75
C ASP A 95 6.92 12.99 -3.57
N VAL A 96 8.20 12.70 -3.82
CA VAL A 96 9.13 12.27 -2.77
C VAL A 96 10.37 13.13 -2.73
N ILE A 97 10.81 13.47 -1.53
CA ILE A 97 12.04 14.21 -1.30
C ILE A 97 12.81 13.64 -0.10
N ARG A 98 14.14 13.66 -0.20
CA ARG A 98 15.01 13.39 0.93
C ARG A 98 15.44 14.70 1.56
N PHE A 99 15.15 14.87 2.85
CA PHE A 99 15.55 16.04 3.63
C PHE A 99 16.02 15.63 5.03
N LYS A 100 17.17 16.14 5.46
CA LYS A 100 17.78 15.83 6.77
C LYS A 100 17.81 14.31 7.08
N ASN A 101 18.29 13.51 6.10
CA ASN A 101 18.40 12.05 6.18
C ASN A 101 17.07 11.28 6.39
N LYS A 102 15.92 11.91 6.13
CA LYS A 102 14.61 11.27 6.10
C LYS A 102 13.99 11.42 4.72
N TRP A 103 13.20 10.45 4.34
CA TRP A 103 12.33 10.52 3.18
C TRP A 103 10.97 11.07 3.59
N TYR A 104 10.44 11.92 2.74
CA TYR A 104 9.10 12.48 2.87
C TYR A 104 8.35 12.19 1.58
N LEU A 105 7.09 11.81 1.69
CA LEU A 105 6.18 11.63 0.58
C LEU A 105 5.00 12.57 0.76
N ALA A 106 4.90 13.56 -0.13
CA ALA A 106 3.71 14.38 -0.26
C ALA A 106 2.71 13.67 -1.17
N TYR A 107 1.43 13.74 -0.86
CA TYR A 107 0.38 13.09 -1.63
C TYR A 107 -0.90 13.92 -1.67
N SER A 108 -1.66 13.81 -2.75
CA SER A 108 -2.94 14.48 -2.89
C SER A 108 -4.09 13.52 -2.62
N CYS A 109 -5.03 13.98 -1.80
CA CYS A 109 -6.36 13.38 -1.65
C CYS A 109 -7.35 14.24 -2.42
N SER A 110 -8.15 13.65 -3.29
CA SER A 110 -9.10 14.37 -4.11
C SER A 110 -10.32 13.51 -4.44
N THR A 111 -11.42 14.15 -4.81
CA THR A 111 -12.59 13.48 -5.37
C THR A 111 -12.70 13.83 -6.83
N PHE A 112 -12.73 12.82 -7.70
CA PHE A 112 -12.77 13.01 -9.15
C PHE A 112 -13.95 13.89 -9.57
N GLY A 113 -13.68 14.91 -10.40
CA GLY A 113 -14.69 15.85 -10.88
C GLY A 113 -15.22 16.85 -9.85
N LYS A 114 -14.53 17.00 -8.69
CA LYS A 114 -14.86 18.00 -7.67
C LYS A 114 -13.65 18.90 -7.39
N ASN A 115 -13.92 20.15 -6.98
CA ASN A 115 -12.88 21.10 -6.56
C ASN A 115 -12.58 20.95 -5.06
N THR A 116 -12.46 19.72 -4.59
CA THR A 116 -12.12 19.38 -3.21
C THR A 116 -10.86 18.56 -3.20
N SER A 117 -9.79 19.11 -2.64
CA SER A 117 -8.49 18.45 -2.55
C SER A 117 -7.77 18.84 -1.27
N ALA A 118 -6.93 17.95 -0.78
CA ALA A 118 -6.03 18.21 0.34
C ALA A 118 -4.69 17.52 0.08
N ILE A 119 -3.62 18.07 0.69
CA ILE A 119 -2.28 17.50 0.62
C ILE A 119 -1.94 16.87 1.96
N GLY A 120 -1.50 15.63 1.94
CA GLY A 120 -0.91 14.93 3.08
C GLY A 120 0.59 14.80 2.94
N LEU A 121 1.26 14.57 4.07
CA LEU A 121 2.71 14.33 4.15
C LEU A 121 2.98 13.13 5.05
N LEU A 122 3.84 12.23 4.58
CA LEU A 122 4.39 11.07 5.31
C LEU A 122 5.86 11.29 5.57
#